data_10656dc4a2db53b181157692adac694f
#
_entry.id   10656dc4a2db53b181157692adac694f
#
_cell.length_a   1.000
_cell.length_b   1.000
_cell.length_c   1.000
_cell.angle_alpha   90.00
_cell.angle_beta   90.00
_cell.angle_gamma   90.00
#
_symmetry.space_group_name_H-M   'P 1'
#
loop_
_entity.id
_entity.type
_entity.pdbx_description
1 polymer ?
#
loop_
_entity_poly.entity_id
_entity_poly.type
_entity_poly.pdbx_seq_one_letter_code
_entity_poly.pdbx_strand_id
1 'polypeptide(L)'
;MLGIEEIAYYVPERRVSNYNRKEKFNITDEFIKEKIGVEQIAVKADNENTTDLCLRAYDKLKEKIQISSDEIDLLVVVTQNPDYSLPQTSAIFQGKMGLKTSCASFDISLGCSGFVYGLSIVQSFMAANKMKKGLLFTADPYSKIIDTDDKNTSLIFGDGSAVTLISENPIFVTEDISYGTSGVDYKDLICENGVLYMNGRGIANFAIKEVPPDILNLLSRNNLTIRDIDKYLIHQGSRFIVSSIAKKLDVEEEKVPYDIYDYGNTVSSSIPILLEKILKDKSVKRVIASGFGVGLSWANAILTRVR
;
A
#
# COMPACT_ATOMS: atom_id res chain seq x y z
N MET A 1 0.46 4.47 -23.88
CA MET A 1 -0.12 3.52 -22.90
C MET A 1 0.18 4.08 -21.52
N LEU A 2 -0.84 4.24 -20.66
CA LEU A 2 -0.65 4.74 -19.29
C LEU A 2 -0.09 3.65 -18.37
N GLY A 3 0.85 4.02 -17.50
CA GLY A 3 1.43 3.11 -16.51
C GLY A 3 2.31 3.84 -15.51
N ILE A 4 3.00 3.09 -14.67
CA ILE A 4 3.85 3.59 -13.59
C ILE A 4 5.17 4.10 -14.18
N GLU A 5 5.45 5.39 -14.04
CA GLU A 5 6.70 6.02 -14.47
C GLU A 5 7.72 6.13 -13.34
N GLU A 6 7.30 6.61 -12.17
CA GLU A 6 8.18 6.77 -11.01
C GLU A 6 7.38 6.59 -9.71
N ILE A 7 8.07 6.20 -8.65
CA ILE A 7 7.50 6.08 -7.31
C ILE A 7 8.46 6.73 -6.31
N ALA A 8 7.88 7.41 -5.33
CA ALA A 8 8.62 7.84 -4.15
C ALA A 8 7.77 7.59 -2.89
N TYR A 9 8.43 7.52 -1.75
CA TYR A 9 7.74 7.31 -0.47
C TYR A 9 8.41 8.10 0.66
N TYR A 10 7.66 8.25 1.72
CA TYR A 10 8.13 8.80 2.98
C TYR A 10 7.66 7.93 4.14
N VAL A 11 8.58 7.63 5.04
CA VAL A 11 8.34 6.97 6.31
C VAL A 11 8.86 7.91 7.40
N PRO A 12 8.03 8.30 8.39
CA PRO A 12 8.47 9.14 9.50
C PRO A 12 9.72 8.60 10.20
N GLU A 13 10.58 9.49 10.70
CA GLU A 13 11.84 9.10 11.35
C GLU A 13 11.64 8.56 12.77
N ARG A 14 10.60 9.02 13.48
CA ARG A 14 10.30 8.57 14.85
C ARG A 14 9.98 7.08 14.85
N ARG A 15 10.69 6.33 15.69
CA ARG A 15 10.53 4.87 15.86
C ARG A 15 10.06 4.54 17.27
N VAL A 16 9.17 3.56 17.36
CA VAL A 16 8.74 2.95 18.62
C VAL A 16 9.10 1.47 18.58
N SER A 17 10.05 1.06 19.43
CA SER A 17 10.57 -0.30 19.45
C SER A 17 9.59 -1.28 20.10
N ASN A 18 9.33 -2.40 19.46
CA ASN A 18 8.53 -3.49 19.99
C ASN A 18 9.29 -4.28 21.10
N TYR A 19 10.62 -4.24 21.07
CA TYR A 19 11.42 -4.84 22.15
C TYR A 19 11.17 -4.17 23.50
N ASN A 20 10.94 -2.85 23.51
CA ASN A 20 10.62 -2.11 24.73
C ASN A 20 9.20 -2.38 25.27
N ARG A 21 8.38 -3.09 24.50
CA ARG A 21 6.99 -3.44 24.85
C ARG A 21 6.82 -4.91 25.25
N LYS A 22 7.92 -5.67 25.34
CA LYS A 22 7.90 -7.11 25.63
C LYS A 22 7.19 -7.44 26.93
N GLU A 23 7.52 -6.74 28.01
CA GLU A 23 6.89 -6.95 29.31
C GLU A 23 5.41 -6.59 29.28
N LYS A 24 5.08 -5.41 28.73
CA LYS A 24 3.69 -4.93 28.62
C LYS A 24 2.76 -5.93 27.96
N PHE A 25 3.19 -6.56 26.86
CA PHE A 25 2.37 -7.46 26.07
C PHE A 25 2.66 -8.94 26.29
N ASN A 26 3.58 -9.27 27.17
CA ASN A 26 4.05 -10.63 27.42
C ASN A 26 4.39 -11.35 26.09
N ILE A 27 5.37 -10.77 25.35
CA ILE A 27 5.83 -11.29 24.05
C ILE A 27 7.32 -11.58 24.09
N THR A 28 7.75 -12.47 23.17
CA THR A 28 9.14 -12.92 23.03
C THR A 28 9.80 -12.28 21.81
N ASP A 29 11.14 -12.36 21.74
CA ASP A 29 11.90 -11.93 20.55
C ASP A 29 11.49 -12.74 19.32
N GLU A 30 11.21 -14.03 19.48
CA GLU A 30 10.70 -14.89 18.41
C GLU A 30 9.35 -14.41 17.88
N PHE A 31 8.43 -14.02 18.78
CA PHE A 31 7.15 -13.43 18.36
C PHE A 31 7.35 -12.17 17.52
N ILE A 32 8.29 -11.29 17.93
CA ILE A 32 8.59 -10.04 17.21
C ILE A 32 9.19 -10.34 15.84
N LYS A 33 10.18 -11.25 15.77
CA LYS A 33 10.95 -11.51 14.54
C LYS A 33 10.21 -12.43 13.57
N GLU A 34 9.64 -13.52 14.06
CA GLU A 34 9.14 -14.59 13.19
C GLU A 34 7.63 -14.53 12.96
N LYS A 35 6.86 -14.04 13.95
CA LYS A 35 5.41 -13.99 13.82
C LYS A 35 4.92 -12.67 13.22
N ILE A 36 5.22 -11.55 13.87
CA ILE A 36 4.83 -10.24 13.33
C ILE A 36 5.83 -9.71 12.32
N GLY A 37 7.13 -9.93 12.53
CA GLY A 37 8.21 -9.46 11.67
C GLY A 37 8.43 -7.94 11.74
N VAL A 38 8.02 -7.28 12.81
CA VAL A 38 8.12 -5.84 13.03
C VAL A 38 8.92 -5.60 14.31
N GLU A 39 10.12 -5.10 14.19
CA GLU A 39 10.99 -4.79 15.32
C GLU A 39 10.67 -3.42 15.91
N GLN A 40 10.29 -2.48 15.06
CA GLN A 40 9.83 -1.16 15.43
C GLN A 40 8.84 -0.60 14.42
N ILE A 41 8.01 0.32 14.85
CA ILE A 41 7.04 1.02 14.01
C ILE A 41 7.44 2.46 13.82
N ALA A 42 7.20 3.01 12.63
CA ALA A 42 7.31 4.43 12.36
C ALA A 42 6.04 5.15 12.82
N VAL A 43 6.18 6.31 13.45
CA VAL A 43 5.05 7.11 13.91
C VAL A 43 5.25 8.55 13.50
N LYS A 44 4.26 9.14 12.84
CA LYS A 44 4.27 10.56 12.45
C LYS A 44 4.42 11.48 13.67
N ALA A 45 4.83 12.71 13.45
CA ALA A 45 4.78 13.71 14.50
C ALA A 45 3.33 14.05 14.89
N ASP A 46 3.11 14.48 16.11
CA ASP A 46 1.75 14.69 16.64
C ASP A 46 0.99 15.78 15.88
N ASN A 47 1.70 16.76 15.31
CA ASN A 47 1.14 17.84 14.50
C ASN A 47 1.08 17.52 12.99
N GLU A 48 1.51 16.35 12.53
CA GLU A 48 1.39 15.94 11.14
C GLU A 48 0.05 15.24 10.89
N ASN A 49 -0.49 15.46 9.70
CA ASN A 49 -1.70 14.83 9.17
C ASN A 49 -1.38 14.03 7.91
N THR A 50 -2.39 13.43 7.32
CA THR A 50 -2.27 12.62 6.09
C THR A 50 -1.72 13.46 4.93
N THR A 51 -2.19 14.72 4.76
CA THR A 51 -1.64 15.61 3.72
C THR A 51 -0.17 15.92 3.94
N ASP A 52 0.30 16.02 5.19
CA ASP A 52 1.71 16.33 5.46
C ASP A 52 2.61 15.16 5.08
N LEU A 53 2.19 13.92 5.36
CA LEU A 53 2.90 12.72 4.90
C LEU A 53 2.92 12.64 3.36
N CYS A 54 1.81 12.96 2.69
CA CYS A 54 1.74 13.01 1.23
C CYS A 54 2.69 14.08 0.66
N LEU A 55 2.78 15.26 1.28
CA LEU A 55 3.73 16.31 0.88
C LEU A 55 5.17 15.82 0.95
N ARG A 56 5.55 15.13 2.03
CA ARG A 56 6.89 14.53 2.17
C ARG A 56 7.20 13.54 1.05
N ALA A 57 6.25 12.65 0.72
CA ALA A 57 6.43 11.72 -0.39
C ALA A 57 6.54 12.45 -1.75
N TYR A 58 5.76 13.51 -1.94
CA TYR A 58 5.84 14.34 -3.16
C TYR A 58 7.20 15.07 -3.27
N ASP A 59 7.72 15.60 -2.18
CA ASP A 59 9.05 16.21 -2.17
C ASP A 59 10.12 15.18 -2.57
N LYS A 60 10.01 13.93 -2.10
CA LYS A 60 10.87 12.83 -2.53
C LYS A 60 10.70 12.48 -4.02
N LEU A 61 9.51 12.61 -4.58
CA LEU A 61 9.30 12.41 -6.01
C LEU A 61 10.01 13.51 -6.83
N LYS A 62 9.92 14.77 -6.40
CA LYS A 62 10.59 15.91 -7.06
C LYS A 62 12.13 15.80 -7.03
N GLU A 63 12.71 15.13 -6.03
CA GLU A 63 14.14 14.83 -5.99
C GLU A 63 14.56 13.84 -7.09
N LYS A 64 13.65 12.96 -7.55
CA LYS A 64 13.91 11.93 -8.56
C LYS A 64 13.67 12.37 -9.99
N ILE A 65 12.66 13.22 -10.19
CA ILE A 65 12.22 13.65 -11.52
C ILE A 65 11.81 15.14 -11.51
N GLN A 66 12.00 15.79 -12.64
CA GLN A 66 11.41 17.10 -12.87
C GLN A 66 9.94 16.94 -13.28
N ILE A 67 9.04 17.51 -12.48
CA ILE A 67 7.62 17.53 -12.74
C ILE A 67 7.05 18.91 -12.40
N SER A 68 6.36 19.53 -13.38
CA SER A 68 5.67 20.79 -13.16
C SER A 68 4.28 20.55 -12.61
N SER A 69 3.84 21.38 -11.67
CA SER A 69 2.46 21.37 -11.16
C SER A 69 1.40 21.53 -12.26
N ASP A 70 1.72 22.25 -13.33
CA ASP A 70 0.81 22.49 -14.48
C ASP A 70 0.62 21.25 -15.37
N GLU A 71 1.51 20.26 -15.27
CA GLU A 71 1.43 19.03 -16.05
C GLU A 71 0.51 17.98 -15.41
N ILE A 72 0.15 18.13 -14.13
CA ILE A 72 -0.67 17.15 -13.41
C ILE A 72 -2.15 17.35 -13.73
N ASP A 73 -2.76 16.34 -14.32
CA ASP A 73 -4.17 16.33 -14.72
C ASP A 73 -5.07 15.69 -13.66
N LEU A 74 -4.52 14.79 -12.84
CA LEU A 74 -5.26 14.03 -11.85
C LEU A 74 -4.45 13.86 -10.57
N LEU A 75 -5.11 14.06 -9.42
CA LEU A 75 -4.60 13.79 -8.08
C LEU A 75 -5.58 12.88 -7.33
N VAL A 76 -5.14 11.70 -6.94
CA VAL A 76 -5.95 10.77 -6.16
C VAL A 76 -5.23 10.41 -4.87
N VAL A 77 -5.95 10.40 -3.75
CA VAL A 77 -5.43 9.97 -2.44
C VAL A 77 -6.20 8.75 -1.97
N VAL A 78 -5.50 7.66 -1.76
CA VAL A 78 -6.04 6.48 -1.09
C VAL A 78 -5.80 6.63 0.40
N THR A 79 -6.87 6.78 1.17
CA THR A 79 -6.79 6.91 2.63
C THR A 79 -8.12 6.55 3.30
N GLN A 80 -8.03 5.94 4.49
CA GLN A 80 -9.14 5.76 5.44
C GLN A 80 -8.99 6.66 6.66
N ASN A 81 -7.89 7.44 6.71
CA ASN A 81 -7.58 8.39 7.78
C ASN A 81 -7.40 9.81 7.23
N PRO A 82 -8.44 10.41 6.61
CA PRO A 82 -8.36 11.75 6.04
C PRO A 82 -8.02 12.80 7.11
N ASP A 83 -7.57 13.98 6.69
CA ASP A 83 -7.33 15.09 7.61
C ASP A 83 -8.63 15.54 8.27
N TYR A 84 -9.69 15.61 7.48
CA TYR A 84 -11.05 16.00 7.89
C TYR A 84 -12.07 15.07 7.23
N SER A 85 -13.26 14.98 7.82
CA SER A 85 -14.39 14.33 7.15
C SER A 85 -14.85 15.08 5.90
N LEU A 86 -14.66 16.40 5.86
CA LEU A 86 -14.93 17.33 4.77
C LEU A 86 -13.94 18.51 4.87
N PRO A 87 -13.37 19.00 3.77
CA PRO A 87 -13.39 18.43 2.42
C PRO A 87 -12.49 17.20 2.30
N GLN A 88 -12.50 16.53 1.13
CA GLN A 88 -11.61 15.42 0.84
C GLN A 88 -10.13 15.84 0.93
N THR A 89 -9.27 14.90 1.32
CA THR A 89 -7.83 15.09 1.50
C THR A 89 -7.16 15.58 0.21
N SER A 90 -7.54 15.04 -0.93
CA SER A 90 -7.00 15.41 -2.24
C SER A 90 -7.26 16.87 -2.61
N ALA A 91 -8.40 17.46 -2.23
CA ALA A 91 -8.66 18.89 -2.51
C ALA A 91 -7.76 19.82 -1.67
N ILE A 92 -7.57 19.47 -0.38
CA ILE A 92 -6.63 20.20 0.49
C ILE A 92 -5.21 20.09 -0.07
N PHE A 93 -4.85 18.89 -0.47
CA PHE A 93 -3.52 18.58 -0.97
C PHE A 93 -3.24 19.25 -2.33
N GLN A 94 -4.23 19.27 -3.24
CA GLN A 94 -4.16 20.00 -4.51
C GLN A 94 -3.79 21.48 -4.30
N GLY A 95 -4.45 22.14 -3.33
CA GLY A 95 -4.16 23.52 -2.95
C GLY A 95 -2.77 23.70 -2.36
N LYS A 96 -2.34 22.81 -1.43
CA LYS A 96 -1.00 22.83 -0.83
C LYS A 96 0.12 22.62 -1.86
N MET A 97 -0.11 21.79 -2.88
CA MET A 97 0.83 21.54 -3.97
C MET A 97 0.85 22.66 -5.03
N GLY A 98 -0.10 23.56 -5.01
CA GLY A 98 -0.26 24.61 -6.04
C GLY A 98 -0.56 24.04 -7.44
N LEU A 99 -1.31 22.93 -7.54
CA LEU A 99 -1.71 22.37 -8.83
C LEU A 99 -2.76 23.26 -9.50
N LYS A 100 -2.81 23.21 -10.85
CA LYS A 100 -3.83 23.93 -11.62
C LYS A 100 -5.26 23.57 -11.15
N THR A 101 -6.17 24.55 -11.20
CA THR A 101 -7.57 24.35 -10.78
C THR A 101 -8.34 23.37 -11.67
N SER A 102 -7.86 23.08 -12.88
CA SER A 102 -8.39 22.07 -13.78
C SER A 102 -7.89 20.64 -13.46
N CYS A 103 -7.00 20.47 -12.47
CA CYS A 103 -6.59 19.16 -12.01
C CYS A 103 -7.76 18.47 -11.29
N ALA A 104 -8.23 17.34 -11.81
CA ALA A 104 -9.26 16.55 -11.14
C ALA A 104 -8.68 15.96 -9.85
N SER A 105 -9.46 15.97 -8.75
CA SER A 105 -9.00 15.41 -7.47
C SER A 105 -10.11 14.73 -6.71
N PHE A 106 -9.84 13.54 -6.16
CA PHE A 106 -10.76 12.78 -5.30
C PHE A 106 -10.01 11.78 -4.41
N ASP A 107 -10.68 11.33 -3.35
CA ASP A 107 -10.16 10.33 -2.43
C ASP A 107 -10.80 8.96 -2.70
N ILE A 108 -10.05 7.90 -2.38
CA ILE A 108 -10.52 6.51 -2.38
C ILE A 108 -10.43 5.99 -0.95
N SER A 109 -11.57 5.62 -0.36
CA SER A 109 -11.63 5.07 1.00
C SER A 109 -11.40 3.56 0.97
N LEU A 110 -10.14 3.16 0.75
CA LEU A 110 -9.67 1.77 0.84
C LEU A 110 -8.37 1.73 1.64
N GLY A 111 -8.16 0.62 2.36
CA GLY A 111 -6.90 0.38 3.10
C GLY A 111 -5.90 -0.43 2.28
N CYS A 112 -5.53 -1.61 2.78
CA CYS A 112 -4.42 -2.42 2.26
C CYS A 112 -4.55 -2.84 0.79
N SER A 113 -5.76 -3.03 0.26
CA SER A 113 -6.02 -3.30 -1.16
C SER A 113 -6.00 -2.02 -2.02
N GLY A 114 -5.99 -0.86 -1.37
CA GLY A 114 -6.25 0.44 -1.98
C GLY A 114 -5.24 0.86 -3.05
N PHE A 115 -3.97 0.45 -2.96
CA PHE A 115 -3.00 0.75 -4.01
C PHE A 115 -3.39 0.10 -5.34
N VAL A 116 -3.73 -1.20 -5.33
CA VAL A 116 -4.08 -1.94 -6.56
C VAL A 116 -5.39 -1.44 -7.16
N TYR A 117 -6.42 -1.23 -6.33
CA TYR A 117 -7.65 -0.58 -6.76
C TYR A 117 -7.40 0.83 -7.31
N GLY A 118 -6.62 1.64 -6.57
CA GLY A 118 -6.28 3.00 -6.95
C GLY A 118 -5.55 3.07 -8.29
N LEU A 119 -4.61 2.15 -8.53
CA LEU A 119 -3.89 2.05 -9.80
C LEU A 119 -4.85 1.82 -10.97
N SER A 120 -5.79 0.88 -10.82
CA SER A 120 -6.82 0.62 -11.82
C SER A 120 -7.73 1.82 -12.07
N ILE A 121 -8.24 2.43 -11.00
CA ILE A 121 -9.15 3.58 -11.08
C ILE A 121 -8.46 4.76 -11.76
N VAL A 122 -7.23 5.10 -11.36
CA VAL A 122 -6.47 6.21 -11.92
C VAL A 122 -6.18 6.00 -13.40
N GLN A 123 -5.68 4.82 -13.79
CA GLN A 123 -5.40 4.52 -15.19
C GLN A 123 -6.67 4.57 -16.05
N SER A 124 -7.78 3.99 -15.57
CA SER A 124 -9.07 4.00 -16.28
C SER A 124 -9.64 5.41 -16.40
N PHE A 125 -9.61 6.19 -15.32
CA PHE A 125 -10.09 7.56 -15.30
C PHE A 125 -9.26 8.47 -16.23
N MET A 126 -7.93 8.35 -16.18
CA MET A 126 -7.04 9.09 -17.07
C MET A 126 -7.28 8.73 -18.54
N ALA A 127 -7.41 7.45 -18.87
CA ALA A 127 -7.66 6.99 -20.24
C ALA A 127 -9.00 7.52 -20.78
N ALA A 128 -10.07 7.43 -19.99
CA ALA A 128 -11.39 7.91 -20.38
C ALA A 128 -11.45 9.44 -20.61
N ASN A 129 -10.64 10.19 -19.85
CA ASN A 129 -10.61 11.65 -19.90
C ASN A 129 -9.41 12.21 -20.68
N LYS A 130 -8.63 11.38 -21.37
CA LYS A 130 -7.46 11.77 -22.20
C LYS A 130 -6.40 12.54 -21.40
N MET A 131 -6.27 12.20 -20.12
CA MET A 131 -5.28 12.78 -19.22
C MET A 131 -3.92 12.11 -19.41
N LYS A 132 -2.83 12.85 -19.23
CA LYS A 132 -1.47 12.39 -19.53
C LYS A 132 -0.64 12.08 -18.28
N LYS A 133 -0.82 12.86 -17.21
CA LYS A 133 -0.08 12.69 -15.96
C LYS A 133 -1.02 12.69 -14.76
N GLY A 134 -0.95 11.64 -13.96
CA GLY A 134 -1.71 11.50 -12.71
C GLY A 134 -0.81 11.12 -11.55
N LEU A 135 -1.15 11.58 -10.37
CA LEU A 135 -0.52 11.20 -9.11
C LEU A 135 -1.48 10.37 -8.27
N LEU A 136 -1.07 9.15 -7.95
CA LEU A 136 -1.74 8.28 -6.99
C LEU A 136 -0.96 8.30 -5.68
N PHE A 137 -1.54 8.90 -4.65
CA PHE A 137 -1.00 8.86 -3.29
C PHE A 137 -1.66 7.75 -2.48
N THR A 138 -0.88 7.14 -1.61
CA THR A 138 -1.36 6.27 -0.54
C THR A 138 -0.83 6.80 0.78
N ALA A 139 -1.69 6.98 1.77
CA ALA A 139 -1.29 7.42 3.10
C ALA A 139 -2.37 7.07 4.13
N ASP A 140 -2.04 6.17 5.04
CA ASP A 140 -2.94 5.73 6.11
C ASP A 140 -2.23 5.80 7.46
N PRO A 141 -2.12 6.98 8.11
CA PRO A 141 -1.52 7.08 9.43
C PRO A 141 -2.45 6.46 10.49
N TYR A 142 -2.34 5.14 10.67
CA TYR A 142 -3.15 4.38 11.63
C TYR A 142 -2.81 4.74 13.08
N SER A 143 -1.66 5.40 13.35
CA SER A 143 -1.38 5.97 14.67
C SER A 143 -2.47 6.91 15.19
N LYS A 144 -3.33 7.44 14.29
CA LYS A 144 -4.49 8.28 14.65
C LYS A 144 -5.63 7.50 15.33
N ILE A 145 -5.73 6.19 15.08
CA ILE A 145 -6.87 5.36 15.48
C ILE A 145 -6.46 4.12 16.29
N ILE A 146 -5.16 3.91 16.51
CA ILE A 146 -4.65 2.77 17.27
C ILE A 146 -4.71 3.08 18.76
N ASP A 147 -5.27 2.14 19.54
CA ASP A 147 -5.04 2.06 20.97
C ASP A 147 -3.65 1.49 21.24
N THR A 148 -2.79 2.27 21.89
CA THR A 148 -1.42 1.85 22.24
C THR A 148 -1.37 0.70 23.25
N ASP A 149 -2.49 0.38 23.89
CA ASP A 149 -2.64 -0.74 24.82
C ASP A 149 -3.18 -2.01 24.16
N ASP A 150 -3.62 -1.93 22.88
CA ASP A 150 -3.97 -3.11 22.11
C ASP A 150 -2.74 -3.76 21.47
N LYS A 151 -2.47 -5.01 21.88
CA LYS A 151 -1.37 -5.82 21.36
C LYS A 151 -1.47 -6.09 19.86
N ASN A 152 -2.68 -6.29 19.33
CA ASN A 152 -2.90 -6.79 17.97
C ASN A 152 -2.64 -5.71 16.91
N THR A 153 -2.91 -4.47 17.22
CA THR A 153 -2.75 -3.35 16.29
C THR A 153 -1.49 -2.54 16.55
N SER A 154 -1.19 -2.23 17.83
CA SER A 154 -0.11 -1.30 18.18
C SER A 154 1.30 -1.83 17.89
N LEU A 155 1.49 -3.15 17.76
CA LEU A 155 2.78 -3.77 17.44
C LEU A 155 3.05 -3.90 15.94
N ILE A 156 2.04 -3.69 15.09
CA ILE A 156 2.11 -4.02 13.65
C ILE A 156 2.11 -2.77 12.79
N PHE A 157 1.15 -1.86 13.01
CA PHE A 157 0.94 -0.74 12.11
C PHE A 157 1.94 0.40 12.35
N GLY A 158 2.48 0.92 11.25
CA GLY A 158 3.31 2.11 11.22
C GLY A 158 2.81 3.11 10.19
N ASP A 159 3.16 4.38 10.37
CA ASP A 159 2.78 5.45 9.48
C ASP A 159 3.73 5.54 8.28
N GLY A 160 3.19 5.89 7.13
CA GLY A 160 3.95 6.11 5.91
C GLY A 160 3.05 6.59 4.78
N SER A 161 3.68 7.10 3.74
CA SER A 161 3.00 7.50 2.51
C SER A 161 3.84 7.16 1.29
N ALA A 162 3.19 6.94 0.16
CA ALA A 162 3.84 6.81 -1.13
C ALA A 162 3.09 7.59 -2.19
N VAL A 163 3.81 7.99 -3.23
CA VAL A 163 3.29 8.60 -4.44
C VAL A 163 3.75 7.83 -5.66
N THR A 164 2.82 7.51 -6.54
CA THR A 164 3.06 6.87 -7.82
C THR A 164 2.69 7.84 -8.94
N LEU A 165 3.67 8.19 -9.77
CA LEU A 165 3.41 8.93 -11.00
C LEU A 165 2.96 7.96 -12.08
N ILE A 166 1.80 8.23 -12.66
CA ILE A 166 1.22 7.50 -13.78
C ILE A 166 1.24 8.40 -15.00
N SER A 167 1.84 7.93 -16.10
CA SER A 167 1.99 8.70 -17.32
C SER A 167 1.98 7.83 -18.58
N GLU A 168 2.16 8.48 -19.73
CA GLU A 168 2.32 7.83 -21.05
C GLU A 168 3.75 7.29 -21.28
N ASN A 169 4.69 7.53 -20.34
CA ASN A 169 6.10 7.11 -20.42
C ASN A 169 6.46 6.09 -19.29
N PRO A 170 5.74 4.97 -19.20
CA PRO A 170 5.85 4.06 -18.07
C PRO A 170 7.12 3.20 -18.05
N ILE A 171 7.51 2.79 -16.84
CA ILE A 171 8.43 1.68 -16.59
C ILE A 171 7.64 0.36 -16.49
N PHE A 172 6.52 0.38 -15.76
CA PHE A 172 5.62 -0.75 -15.65
C PHE A 172 4.22 -0.40 -16.15
N VAL A 173 3.62 -1.32 -16.88
CA VAL A 173 2.20 -1.26 -17.27
C VAL A 173 1.42 -2.35 -16.55
N THR A 174 0.15 -2.09 -16.31
CA THR A 174 -0.78 -3.08 -15.77
C THR A 174 -1.34 -3.92 -16.91
N GLU A 175 -1.11 -5.24 -16.88
CA GLU A 175 -1.67 -6.16 -17.89
C GLU A 175 -3.09 -6.55 -17.53
N ASP A 176 -3.32 -6.97 -16.29
CA ASP A 176 -4.62 -7.44 -15.83
C ASP A 176 -4.73 -7.33 -14.30
N ILE A 177 -5.96 -7.25 -13.79
CA ILE A 177 -6.24 -7.11 -12.36
C ILE A 177 -7.42 -8.00 -11.96
N SER A 178 -7.31 -8.67 -10.80
CA SER A 178 -8.44 -9.32 -10.12
C SER A 178 -8.85 -8.55 -8.88
N TYR A 179 -10.12 -8.70 -8.50
CA TYR A 179 -10.72 -8.04 -7.35
C TYR A 179 -11.59 -8.99 -6.56
N GLY A 180 -11.70 -8.76 -5.26
CA GLY A 180 -12.66 -9.45 -4.42
C GLY A 180 -13.02 -8.68 -3.15
N THR A 181 -14.20 -9.00 -2.62
CA THR A 181 -14.72 -8.41 -1.38
C THR A 181 -15.55 -9.44 -0.62
N SER A 182 -15.26 -9.58 0.69
CA SER A 182 -16.03 -10.38 1.64
C SER A 182 -16.58 -9.49 2.75
N GLY A 183 -17.71 -8.84 2.49
CA GLY A 183 -18.34 -7.91 3.44
C GLY A 183 -18.96 -8.58 4.64
N VAL A 184 -19.11 -9.91 4.67
CA VAL A 184 -19.68 -10.65 5.82
C VAL A 184 -18.73 -10.65 7.02
N ASP A 185 -17.42 -10.57 6.78
CA ASP A 185 -16.37 -10.63 7.79
C ASP A 185 -15.83 -9.23 8.16
N TYR A 186 -16.59 -8.16 7.88
CA TYR A 186 -16.13 -6.77 8.06
C TYR A 186 -15.69 -6.45 9.50
N LYS A 187 -16.24 -7.17 10.50
CA LYS A 187 -15.88 -7.00 11.91
C LYS A 187 -14.49 -7.50 12.28
N ASP A 188 -13.84 -8.28 11.41
CA ASP A 188 -12.49 -8.77 11.68
C ASP A 188 -11.44 -7.64 11.61
N LEU A 189 -11.75 -6.54 10.92
CA LEU A 189 -10.92 -5.33 10.89
C LEU A 189 -11.81 -4.11 10.72
N ILE A 190 -12.09 -3.41 11.82
CA ILE A 190 -13.04 -2.31 11.87
C ILE A 190 -12.51 -1.18 12.76
N CYS A 191 -12.84 0.07 12.41
CA CYS A 191 -12.66 1.22 13.29
C CYS A 191 -14.02 1.63 13.83
N GLU A 192 -14.23 1.44 15.12
CA GLU A 192 -15.45 1.82 15.83
C GLU A 192 -15.12 2.88 16.86
N ASN A 193 -15.91 3.97 16.90
CA ASN A 193 -15.70 5.09 17.83
C ASN A 193 -14.27 5.68 17.79
N GLY A 194 -13.62 5.65 16.62
CA GLY A 194 -12.28 6.15 16.41
C GLY A 194 -11.15 5.21 16.86
N VAL A 195 -11.48 3.98 17.26
CA VAL A 195 -10.50 2.97 17.68
C VAL A 195 -10.51 1.78 16.74
N LEU A 196 -9.33 1.40 16.27
CA LEU A 196 -9.12 0.25 15.39
C LEU A 196 -9.19 -1.05 16.18
N TYR A 197 -10.03 -1.97 15.76
CA TYR A 197 -10.06 -3.35 16.23
C TYR A 197 -9.59 -4.31 15.11
N MET A 198 -8.79 -5.31 15.46
CA MET A 198 -8.34 -6.35 14.53
C MET A 198 -8.38 -7.74 15.15
N ASN A 199 -9.14 -8.65 14.52
CA ASN A 199 -9.03 -10.08 14.73
C ASN A 199 -7.89 -10.65 13.85
N GLY A 200 -6.67 -10.64 14.36
CA GLY A 200 -5.49 -11.05 13.60
C GLY A 200 -5.57 -12.48 13.04
N ARG A 201 -6.29 -13.43 13.72
CA ARG A 201 -6.51 -14.78 13.20
C ARG A 201 -7.49 -14.77 12.03
N GLY A 202 -8.60 -14.02 12.13
CA GLY A 202 -9.57 -13.88 11.06
C GLY A 202 -8.93 -13.30 9.79
N ILE A 203 -8.16 -12.23 9.93
CA ILE A 203 -7.43 -11.60 8.82
C ILE A 203 -6.41 -12.56 8.19
N ALA A 204 -5.64 -13.30 8.99
CA ALA A 204 -4.68 -14.28 8.46
C ALA A 204 -5.38 -15.41 7.70
N ASN A 205 -6.46 -15.96 8.26
CA ASN A 205 -7.24 -17.02 7.62
C ASN A 205 -7.85 -16.56 6.30
N PHE A 206 -8.43 -15.36 6.27
CA PHE A 206 -8.96 -14.72 5.07
C PHE A 206 -7.87 -14.59 4.00
N ALA A 207 -6.74 -13.96 4.33
CA ALA A 207 -5.67 -13.72 3.39
C ALA A 207 -5.12 -15.01 2.77
N ILE A 208 -4.86 -16.04 3.60
CA ILE A 208 -4.33 -17.35 3.15
C ILE A 208 -5.36 -18.13 2.31
N LYS A 209 -6.65 -17.93 2.58
CA LYS A 209 -7.73 -18.63 1.87
C LYS A 209 -8.05 -18.01 0.52
N GLU A 210 -8.15 -16.68 0.45
CA GLU A 210 -8.68 -15.99 -0.74
C GLU A 210 -7.58 -15.52 -1.70
N VAL A 211 -6.45 -15.01 -1.18
CA VAL A 211 -5.44 -14.36 -2.02
C VAL A 211 -4.68 -15.32 -2.95
N PRO A 212 -4.11 -16.46 -2.46
CA PRO A 212 -3.37 -17.35 -3.35
C PRO A 212 -4.20 -17.94 -4.49
N PRO A 213 -5.43 -18.46 -4.28
CA PRO A 213 -6.25 -18.95 -5.39
C PRO A 213 -6.58 -17.86 -6.42
N ASP A 214 -6.82 -16.62 -5.97
CA ASP A 214 -7.13 -15.51 -6.86
C ASP A 214 -5.91 -15.11 -7.71
N ILE A 215 -4.69 -15.10 -7.13
CA ILE A 215 -3.44 -14.91 -7.89
C ILE A 215 -3.29 -16.02 -8.95
N LEU A 216 -3.48 -17.29 -8.58
CA LEU A 216 -3.37 -18.41 -9.53
C LEU A 216 -4.39 -18.30 -10.68
N ASN A 217 -5.63 -17.91 -10.37
CA ASN A 217 -6.66 -17.66 -11.37
C ASN A 217 -6.28 -16.49 -12.29
N LEU A 218 -5.74 -15.39 -11.72
CA LEU A 218 -5.27 -14.24 -12.48
C LEU A 218 -4.14 -14.64 -13.45
N LEU A 219 -3.17 -15.42 -12.99
CA LEU A 219 -2.10 -15.93 -13.83
C LEU A 219 -2.65 -16.84 -14.94
N SER A 220 -3.50 -17.81 -14.59
CA SER A 220 -4.07 -18.79 -15.54
C SER A 220 -4.84 -18.12 -16.67
N ARG A 221 -5.67 -17.12 -16.38
CA ARG A 221 -6.46 -16.41 -17.41
C ARG A 221 -5.59 -15.56 -18.35
N ASN A 222 -4.34 -15.28 -17.95
CA ASN A 222 -3.34 -14.61 -18.78
C ASN A 222 -2.33 -15.57 -19.41
N ASN A 223 -2.56 -16.89 -19.35
CA ASN A 223 -1.65 -17.94 -19.82
C ASN A 223 -0.27 -17.87 -19.16
N LEU A 224 -0.20 -17.46 -17.90
CA LEU A 224 1.00 -17.38 -17.10
C LEU A 224 0.98 -18.42 -15.98
N THR A 225 2.18 -18.73 -15.49
CA THR A 225 2.42 -19.59 -14.34
C THR A 225 3.19 -18.82 -13.24
N ILE A 226 3.33 -19.40 -12.07
CA ILE A 226 4.15 -18.83 -10.99
C ILE A 226 5.61 -18.62 -11.40
N ARG A 227 6.12 -19.38 -12.38
CA ARG A 227 7.51 -19.30 -12.87
C ARG A 227 7.74 -18.06 -13.73
N ASP A 228 6.70 -17.51 -14.34
CA ASP A 228 6.76 -16.35 -15.23
C ASP A 228 6.81 -15.02 -14.44
N ILE A 229 6.76 -15.10 -13.10
CA ILE A 229 6.77 -13.95 -12.19
C ILE A 229 8.13 -13.85 -11.50
N ASP A 230 8.75 -12.67 -11.59
CA ASP A 230 10.05 -12.39 -10.98
C ASP A 230 9.92 -12.01 -9.50
N LYS A 231 8.89 -11.24 -9.14
CA LYS A 231 8.62 -10.81 -7.76
C LYS A 231 7.13 -10.79 -7.44
N TYR A 232 6.80 -11.15 -6.21
CA TYR A 232 5.47 -11.07 -5.63
C TYR A 232 5.47 -10.00 -4.54
N LEU A 233 4.95 -8.82 -4.85
CA LEU A 233 4.84 -7.69 -3.94
C LEU A 233 3.54 -7.82 -3.14
N ILE A 234 3.58 -8.64 -2.11
CA ILE A 234 2.45 -8.94 -1.25
C ILE A 234 2.35 -7.86 -0.18
N HIS A 235 1.14 -7.39 0.08
CA HIS A 235 0.88 -6.47 1.20
C HIS A 235 1.52 -6.98 2.49
N GLN A 236 2.22 -6.09 3.18
CA GLN A 236 3.05 -6.39 4.32
C GLN A 236 2.23 -6.40 5.63
N GLY A 237 1.25 -7.32 5.72
CA GLY A 237 0.38 -7.44 6.91
C GLY A 237 1.13 -7.93 8.16
N SER A 238 1.94 -8.97 8.00
CA SER A 238 2.88 -9.50 8.98
C SER A 238 3.76 -10.55 8.31
N ARG A 239 4.92 -10.90 8.92
CA ARG A 239 5.80 -11.95 8.38
C ARG A 239 5.05 -13.29 8.22
N PHE A 240 4.25 -13.66 9.22
CA PHE A 240 3.46 -14.89 9.16
C PHE A 240 2.52 -14.94 7.96
N ILE A 241 1.80 -13.84 7.66
CA ILE A 241 0.84 -13.81 6.55
C ILE A 241 1.60 -13.90 5.22
N VAL A 242 2.64 -13.07 5.03
CA VAL A 242 3.42 -13.04 3.79
C VAL A 242 4.06 -14.40 3.51
N SER A 243 4.73 -15.01 4.50
CA SER A 243 5.35 -16.34 4.36
C SER A 243 4.31 -17.44 4.11
N SER A 244 3.12 -17.34 4.72
CA SER A 244 2.04 -18.32 4.51
C SER A 244 1.47 -18.25 3.09
N ILE A 245 1.32 -17.04 2.54
CA ILE A 245 0.88 -16.84 1.14
C ILE A 245 1.96 -17.37 0.18
N ALA A 246 3.23 -17.03 0.40
CA ALA A 246 4.34 -17.53 -0.41
C ALA A 246 4.38 -19.06 -0.45
N LYS A 247 4.28 -19.69 0.72
CA LYS A 247 4.22 -21.16 0.83
C LYS A 247 3.00 -21.76 0.12
N LYS A 248 1.83 -21.09 0.20
CA LYS A 248 0.61 -21.57 -0.46
C LYS A 248 0.68 -21.47 -1.98
N LEU A 249 1.43 -20.48 -2.48
CA LEU A 249 1.71 -20.29 -3.92
C LEU A 249 2.83 -21.20 -4.42
N ASP A 250 3.58 -21.87 -3.53
CA ASP A 250 4.77 -22.66 -3.85
C ASP A 250 5.84 -21.82 -4.60
N VAL A 251 6.09 -20.61 -4.08
CA VAL A 251 7.09 -19.69 -4.63
C VAL A 251 8.28 -19.55 -3.69
N GLU A 252 9.47 -19.36 -4.26
CA GLU A 252 10.72 -19.15 -3.54
C GLU A 252 10.68 -17.86 -2.71
N GLU A 253 11.25 -17.90 -1.51
CA GLU A 253 11.20 -16.77 -0.55
C GLU A 253 11.87 -15.52 -1.14
N GLU A 254 12.91 -15.67 -1.93
CA GLU A 254 13.65 -14.60 -2.60
C GLU A 254 12.77 -13.80 -3.60
N LYS A 255 11.70 -14.41 -4.10
CA LYS A 255 10.73 -13.74 -4.96
C LYS A 255 9.68 -12.94 -4.19
N VAL A 256 9.61 -13.09 -2.87
CA VAL A 256 8.59 -12.47 -2.01
C VAL A 256 9.26 -11.54 -1.00
N PRO A 257 9.59 -10.30 -1.38
CA PRO A 257 10.29 -9.37 -0.50
C PRO A 257 9.47 -9.06 0.75
N TYR A 258 10.15 -9.02 1.90
CA TYR A 258 9.62 -8.59 3.19
C TYR A 258 10.49 -7.45 3.74
N ASP A 259 9.89 -6.32 4.13
CA ASP A 259 10.65 -5.09 4.36
C ASP A 259 10.23 -4.25 5.58
N ILE A 260 9.15 -4.61 6.25
CA ILE A 260 8.55 -3.76 7.31
C ILE A 260 9.19 -3.88 8.70
N TYR A 261 10.35 -4.50 8.81
CA TYR A 261 11.03 -4.71 10.11
C TYR A 261 11.20 -3.41 10.91
N ASP A 262 11.55 -2.33 10.21
CA ASP A 262 12.01 -1.07 10.78
C ASP A 262 10.95 0.02 10.85
N TYR A 263 9.78 -0.20 10.24
CA TYR A 263 8.75 0.84 10.17
C TYR A 263 7.31 0.34 10.30
N GLY A 264 7.09 -0.95 10.25
CA GLY A 264 5.77 -1.55 10.40
C GLY A 264 4.92 -1.53 9.13
N ASN A 265 3.70 -2.05 9.27
CA ASN A 265 2.72 -2.12 8.20
C ASN A 265 2.15 -0.71 7.89
N THR A 266 2.50 -0.15 6.74
CA THR A 266 2.06 1.15 6.26
C THR A 266 0.76 1.10 5.44
N VAL A 267 -0.07 0.07 5.67
CA VAL A 267 -1.40 -0.12 5.07
C VAL A 267 -1.34 -0.07 3.53
N SER A 268 -1.98 0.92 2.90
CA SER A 268 -2.02 1.09 1.44
C SER A 268 -0.66 1.39 0.81
N SER A 269 0.31 1.92 1.60
CA SER A 269 1.64 2.30 1.10
C SER A 269 2.62 1.13 1.03
N SER A 270 2.33 -0.02 1.62
CA SER A 270 3.27 -1.15 1.70
C SER A 270 3.70 -1.69 0.34
N ILE A 271 2.78 -1.78 -0.62
CA ILE A 271 3.07 -2.28 -1.98
C ILE A 271 3.88 -1.27 -2.80
N PRO A 272 3.49 0.02 -2.91
CA PRO A 272 4.29 0.98 -3.67
C PRO A 272 5.69 1.21 -3.08
N ILE A 273 5.89 1.05 -1.76
CA ILE A 273 7.22 1.07 -1.14
C ILE A 273 8.08 -0.10 -1.66
N LEU A 274 7.54 -1.31 -1.71
CA LEU A 274 8.25 -2.46 -2.27
C LEU A 274 8.52 -2.29 -3.78
N LEU A 275 7.55 -1.78 -4.52
CA LEU A 275 7.68 -1.58 -5.97
C LEU A 275 8.73 -0.53 -6.29
N GLU A 276 8.85 0.53 -5.50
CA GLU A 276 9.88 1.55 -5.66
C GLU A 276 11.29 0.95 -5.62
N LYS A 277 11.55 0.03 -4.68
CA LYS A 277 12.87 -0.60 -4.50
C LYS A 277 13.32 -1.44 -5.69
N ILE A 278 12.38 -1.96 -6.46
CA ILE A 278 12.67 -2.76 -7.65
C ILE A 278 12.43 -2.00 -8.97
N LEU A 279 11.96 -0.75 -8.89
CA LEU A 279 11.57 0.02 -10.07
C LEU A 279 12.72 0.19 -11.07
N LYS A 280 13.95 0.34 -10.58
CA LYS A 280 15.15 0.53 -11.40
C LYS A 280 15.88 -0.77 -11.73
N ASP A 281 15.48 -1.90 -11.14
CA ASP A 281 16.08 -3.20 -11.43
C ASP A 281 15.55 -3.76 -12.75
N LYS A 282 16.37 -3.62 -13.81
CA LYS A 282 16.00 -4.08 -15.16
C LYS A 282 15.92 -5.60 -15.31
N SER A 283 16.40 -6.38 -14.34
CA SER A 283 16.24 -7.83 -14.34
C SER A 283 14.80 -8.25 -14.01
N VAL A 284 14.06 -7.44 -13.25
CA VAL A 284 12.66 -7.68 -12.90
C VAL A 284 11.76 -7.25 -14.05
N LYS A 285 11.13 -8.21 -14.73
CA LYS A 285 10.26 -8.00 -15.89
C LYS A 285 8.78 -8.04 -15.56
N ARG A 286 8.37 -8.97 -14.71
CA ARG A 286 6.96 -9.15 -14.37
C ARG A 286 6.80 -9.36 -12.87
N VAL A 287 5.85 -8.64 -12.28
CA VAL A 287 5.56 -8.72 -10.84
C VAL A 287 4.06 -8.88 -10.60
N ILE A 288 3.73 -9.57 -9.51
CA ILE A 288 2.39 -9.53 -8.91
C ILE A 288 2.41 -8.47 -7.81
N ALA A 289 1.49 -7.51 -7.87
CA ALA A 289 1.17 -6.60 -6.77
C ALA A 289 -0.14 -7.09 -6.12
N SER A 290 -0.10 -7.48 -4.84
CA SER A 290 -1.22 -8.12 -4.15
C SER A 290 -1.56 -7.35 -2.86
N GLY A 291 -2.68 -6.65 -2.85
CA GLY A 291 -3.21 -5.92 -1.70
C GLY A 291 -4.44 -6.58 -1.11
N PHE A 292 -4.52 -6.70 0.21
CA PHE A 292 -5.65 -7.31 0.91
C PHE A 292 -5.74 -6.83 2.35
N GLY A 293 -6.94 -6.77 2.92
CA GLY A 293 -7.18 -6.36 4.30
C GLY A 293 -8.61 -5.90 4.54
N VAL A 294 -8.72 -4.73 5.19
CA VAL A 294 -10.01 -4.15 5.60
C VAL A 294 -11.04 -4.14 4.47
N GLY A 295 -12.32 -4.56 4.89
CA GLY A 295 -13.45 -4.66 3.99
C GLY A 295 -14.33 -5.90 4.28
N LEU A 296 -13.84 -7.14 4.30
CA LEU A 296 -12.51 -7.55 3.83
C LEU A 296 -12.45 -7.42 2.31
N SER A 297 -11.33 -6.99 1.78
CA SER A 297 -11.18 -6.82 0.34
C SER A 297 -9.78 -7.20 -0.12
N TRP A 298 -9.65 -7.60 -1.39
CA TRP A 298 -8.36 -7.86 -2.02
C TRP A 298 -8.36 -7.44 -3.49
N ALA A 299 -7.17 -7.21 -4.01
CA ALA A 299 -6.94 -7.04 -5.44
C ALA A 299 -5.52 -7.47 -5.78
N ASN A 300 -5.36 -8.11 -6.94
CA ASN A 300 -4.08 -8.55 -7.46
C ASN A 300 -3.87 -7.99 -8.86
N ALA A 301 -2.70 -7.46 -9.16
CA ALA A 301 -2.35 -6.92 -10.48
C ALA A 301 -1.10 -7.61 -11.04
N ILE A 302 -1.11 -7.90 -12.33
CA ILE A 302 0.09 -8.25 -13.11
C ILE A 302 0.66 -6.94 -13.64
N LEU A 303 1.88 -6.62 -13.24
CA LEU A 303 2.62 -5.47 -13.73
C LEU A 303 3.79 -5.96 -14.58
N THR A 304 3.90 -5.46 -15.82
CA THR A 304 4.95 -5.85 -16.75
C THR A 304 5.81 -4.66 -17.13
N ARG A 305 7.12 -4.85 -17.05
CA ARG A 305 8.10 -3.84 -17.43
C ARG A 305 8.12 -3.64 -18.94
N VAL A 306 8.09 -2.39 -19.36
CA VAL A 306 8.15 -1.99 -20.78
C VAL A 306 9.38 -1.15 -21.11
N ARG A 307 10.14 -0.73 -20.08
CA ARG A 307 11.35 0.10 -20.27
C ARG A 307 12.46 -0.26 -19.28
#